data_77485ec82715a53636f1550e29c1a90c
#
_entry.id   77485ec82715a53636f1550e29c1a90c
#
_cell.length_a   1.000
_cell.length_b   1.000
_cell.length_c   1.000
_cell.angle_alpha   90.00
_cell.angle_beta   90.00
_cell.angle_gamma   90.00
#
_symmetry.space_group_name_H-M   'P 1'
#
loop_
_entity.id
_entity.type
_entity.pdbx_description
1 polymer ?
#
loop_
_entity_poly.entity_id
_entity_poly.type
_entity_poly.pdbx_seq_one_letter_code
_entity_poly.pdbx_strand_id
1 'polypeptide(L)'
;MSIVKIKDKTFRTSISEEEIRQRVKELAAKISRDMEGKNPLMIGVLNGSFIFAADLMREMTIPCEISFVKLASYQGITSTGKVHEVLGINEDLTGREIIIVEDIVDTGRTMKQMIESLGTRNPASVHICTLFVKPDKLEEELYIEYAAFSIPNDFIVGYGLDYDQQGRNLKEIYTLAE
;
A
#
# COMPACT_ATOMS: atom_id res chain seq x y z
N MET A 1 1.63 25.10 6.42
CA MET A 1 0.50 24.32 5.90
C MET A 1 0.14 24.86 4.54
N SER A 2 0.26 24.07 3.49
CA SER A 2 -0.13 24.44 2.14
C SER A 2 -1.56 23.98 1.83
N ILE A 3 -2.21 24.71 0.94
CA ILE A 3 -3.55 24.39 0.45
C ILE A 3 -3.44 24.12 -1.05
N VAL A 4 -4.03 23.03 -1.50
CA VAL A 4 -4.09 22.70 -2.92
C VAL A 4 -5.55 22.48 -3.34
N LYS A 5 -5.88 22.88 -4.55
CA LYS A 5 -7.17 22.60 -5.17
C LYS A 5 -6.99 21.51 -6.22
N ILE A 6 -7.76 20.45 -6.11
CA ILE A 6 -7.81 19.36 -7.08
C ILE A 6 -9.26 19.28 -7.56
N LYS A 7 -9.49 19.62 -8.84
CA LYS A 7 -10.82 19.71 -9.44
C LYS A 7 -11.76 20.62 -8.63
N ASP A 8 -12.81 20.05 -8.07
CA ASP A 8 -13.85 20.73 -7.32
C ASP A 8 -13.59 20.80 -5.80
N LYS A 9 -12.52 20.11 -5.31
CA LYS A 9 -12.23 20.00 -3.89
C LYS A 9 -10.97 20.73 -3.49
N THR A 10 -10.96 21.19 -2.24
CA THR A 10 -9.82 21.85 -1.61
C THR A 10 -9.24 20.93 -0.54
N PHE A 11 -7.93 20.84 -0.48
CA PHE A 11 -7.20 20.00 0.46
C PHE A 11 -6.14 20.82 1.18
N ARG A 12 -5.81 20.44 2.42
CA ARG A 12 -4.75 21.04 3.23
C ARG A 12 -3.70 20.00 3.60
N THR A 13 -2.44 20.40 3.68
CA THR A 13 -1.35 19.52 4.13
C THR A 13 -1.66 18.95 5.52
N SER A 14 -1.56 17.65 5.66
CA SER A 14 -1.72 16.92 6.93
C SER A 14 -0.46 16.19 7.36
N ILE A 15 0.33 15.65 6.41
CA ILE A 15 1.60 14.97 6.70
C ILE A 15 2.63 15.50 5.70
N SER A 16 3.75 15.97 6.20
CA SER A 16 4.83 16.54 5.39
C SER A 16 5.65 15.48 4.65
N GLU A 17 6.32 15.88 3.56
CA GLU A 17 7.27 15.05 2.83
C GLU A 17 8.36 14.48 3.76
N GLU A 18 8.85 15.30 4.71
CA GLU A 18 9.89 14.88 5.65
C GLU A 18 9.40 13.79 6.60
N GLU A 19 8.19 13.92 7.15
CA GLU A 19 7.58 12.90 8.00
C GLU A 19 7.38 11.59 7.25
N ILE A 20 6.91 11.64 6.00
CA ILE A 20 6.75 10.46 5.15
C ILE A 20 8.10 9.79 4.95
N ARG A 21 9.12 10.55 4.55
CA ARG A 21 10.46 10.03 4.29
C ARG A 21 11.06 9.35 5.51
N GLN A 22 10.93 9.97 6.68
CA GLN A 22 11.44 9.41 7.93
C GLN A 22 10.75 8.09 8.28
N ARG A 23 9.42 8.02 8.14
CA ARG A 23 8.65 6.81 8.43
C ARG A 23 8.93 5.68 7.44
N VAL A 24 9.10 5.99 6.15
CA VAL A 24 9.50 5.01 5.14
C VAL A 24 10.88 4.41 5.45
N LYS A 25 11.84 5.25 5.86
CA LYS A 25 13.17 4.80 6.27
C LYS A 25 13.13 3.88 7.50
N GLU A 26 12.36 4.24 8.52
CA GLU A 26 12.17 3.41 9.72
C GLU A 26 11.54 2.05 9.37
N LEU A 27 10.55 2.07 8.49
CA LEU A 27 9.85 0.88 8.04
C LEU A 27 10.77 -0.06 7.23
N ALA A 28 11.54 0.50 6.30
CA ALA A 28 12.53 -0.25 5.53
C ALA A 28 13.62 -0.88 6.43
N ALA A 29 14.07 -0.15 7.45
CA ALA A 29 15.03 -0.67 8.42
C ALA A 29 14.45 -1.85 9.23
N LYS A 30 13.18 -1.76 9.65
CA LYS A 30 12.48 -2.86 10.34
C LYS A 30 12.36 -4.09 9.44
N ILE A 31 11.88 -3.91 8.21
CA ILE A 31 11.73 -5.00 7.23
C ILE A 31 13.09 -5.63 6.95
N SER A 32 14.14 -4.84 6.75
CA SER A 32 15.48 -5.34 6.45
C SER A 32 16.04 -6.22 7.58
N ARG A 33 15.79 -5.87 8.86
CA ARG A 33 16.15 -6.72 10.00
C ARG A 33 15.37 -8.02 10.04
N ASP A 34 14.04 -7.94 9.89
CA ASP A 34 13.15 -9.09 10.02
C ASP A 34 13.33 -10.09 8.87
N MET A 35 13.76 -9.61 7.72
CA MET A 35 13.92 -10.37 6.47
C MET A 35 15.38 -10.61 6.07
N GLU A 36 16.33 -10.41 6.99
CA GLU A 36 17.75 -10.65 6.71
C GLU A 36 17.97 -12.11 6.26
N GLY A 37 18.67 -12.29 5.12
CA GLY A 37 18.96 -13.60 4.52
C GLY A 37 17.80 -14.27 3.79
N LYS A 38 16.62 -13.65 3.72
CA LYS A 38 15.39 -14.26 3.15
C LYS A 38 15.08 -13.84 1.72
N ASN A 39 15.70 -12.77 1.21
CA ASN A 39 15.44 -12.22 -0.12
C ASN A 39 13.92 -12.07 -0.43
N PRO A 40 13.19 -11.21 0.30
CA PRO A 40 11.75 -11.11 0.14
C PRO A 40 11.35 -10.60 -1.25
N LEU A 41 10.22 -11.07 -1.76
CA LEU A 41 9.55 -10.51 -2.93
C LEU A 41 8.51 -9.49 -2.46
N MET A 42 8.76 -8.23 -2.80
CA MET A 42 7.82 -7.14 -2.58
C MET A 42 6.78 -7.15 -3.70
N ILE A 43 5.50 -7.06 -3.39
CA ILE A 43 4.41 -6.99 -4.38
C ILE A 43 3.68 -5.67 -4.20
N GLY A 44 3.99 -4.70 -5.07
CA GLY A 44 3.34 -3.39 -5.07
C GLY A 44 1.95 -3.45 -5.69
N VAL A 45 0.95 -2.90 -4.99
CA VAL A 45 -0.44 -2.83 -5.47
C VAL A 45 -0.65 -1.50 -6.21
N LEU A 46 -0.73 -1.56 -7.51
CA LEU A 46 -0.94 -0.39 -8.38
C LEU A 46 -2.41 0.07 -8.38
N ASN A 47 -2.65 1.37 -8.58
CA ASN A 47 -1.68 2.42 -8.91
C ASN A 47 -1.10 3.10 -7.65
N GLY A 48 -1.83 3.20 -6.57
CA GLY A 48 -1.56 4.11 -5.45
C GLY A 48 -0.23 3.88 -4.73
N SER A 49 0.29 2.65 -4.74
CA SER A 49 1.52 2.30 -4.01
C SER A 49 2.82 2.61 -4.76
N PHE A 50 2.78 3.11 -6.00
CA PHE A 50 3.99 3.17 -6.85
C PHE A 50 5.10 4.05 -6.26
N ILE A 51 4.79 5.20 -5.68
CA ILE A 51 5.78 6.08 -5.05
C ILE A 51 6.30 5.45 -3.76
N PHE A 52 5.39 4.99 -2.90
CA PHE A 52 5.75 4.33 -1.64
C PHE A 52 6.62 3.09 -1.88
N ALA A 53 6.25 2.24 -2.84
CA ALA A 53 7.03 1.05 -3.19
C ALA A 53 8.44 1.43 -3.67
N ALA A 54 8.57 2.45 -4.51
CA ALA A 54 9.87 2.91 -5.01
C ALA A 54 10.75 3.46 -3.88
N ASP A 55 10.22 4.31 -3.02
CA ASP A 55 10.97 4.88 -1.91
C ASP A 55 11.34 3.82 -0.86
N LEU A 56 10.42 2.91 -0.55
CA LEU A 56 10.68 1.78 0.35
C LEU A 56 11.84 0.91 -0.17
N MET A 57 11.81 0.54 -1.45
CA MET A 57 12.87 -0.25 -2.09
C MET A 57 14.23 0.42 -2.02
N ARG A 58 14.29 1.74 -2.19
CA ARG A 58 15.53 2.52 -2.13
C ARG A 58 16.14 2.57 -0.74
N GLU A 59 15.33 2.44 0.31
CA GLU A 59 15.76 2.44 1.71
C GLU A 59 16.05 1.02 2.25
N MET A 60 15.72 -0.04 1.50
CA MET A 60 16.04 -1.41 1.88
C MET A 60 17.55 -1.64 1.86
N THR A 61 18.07 -2.32 2.91
CA THR A 61 19.51 -2.60 3.06
C THR A 61 19.87 -4.07 2.83
N ILE A 62 18.90 -4.88 2.45
CA ILE A 62 19.06 -6.31 2.12
C ILE A 62 18.68 -6.54 0.65
N PRO A 63 19.16 -7.64 0.02
CA PRO A 63 18.63 -8.07 -1.27
C PRO A 63 17.12 -8.30 -1.18
N CYS A 64 16.39 -7.75 -2.14
CA CYS A 64 14.95 -7.94 -2.28
C CYS A 64 14.55 -7.77 -3.74
N GLU A 65 13.44 -8.36 -4.12
CA GLU A 65 12.87 -8.27 -5.46
C GLU A 65 11.54 -7.52 -5.40
N ILE A 66 11.10 -6.98 -6.52
CA ILE A 66 9.80 -6.31 -6.62
C ILE A 66 9.04 -6.78 -7.86
N SER A 67 7.75 -7.00 -7.68
CA SER A 67 6.77 -7.20 -8.74
C SER A 67 5.54 -6.34 -8.43
N PHE A 68 4.63 -6.24 -9.39
CA PHE A 68 3.43 -5.42 -9.24
C PHE A 68 2.18 -6.21 -9.59
N VAL A 69 1.12 -5.89 -8.90
CA VAL A 69 -0.23 -6.35 -9.20
C VAL A 69 -1.13 -5.13 -9.36
N LYS A 70 -2.08 -5.22 -10.30
CA LYS A 70 -3.14 -4.24 -10.43
C LYS A 70 -4.48 -4.93 -10.32
N LEU A 71 -5.26 -4.49 -9.34
CA LEU A 71 -6.57 -5.03 -9.05
C LEU A 71 -7.65 -4.08 -9.58
N ALA A 72 -8.72 -4.63 -10.13
CA ALA A 72 -9.91 -3.87 -10.49
C ALA A 72 -11.12 -4.41 -9.72
N SER A 73 -11.86 -3.51 -9.09
CA SER A 73 -13.19 -3.83 -8.59
C SER A 73 -14.16 -3.79 -9.76
N TYR A 74 -14.85 -4.88 -10.03
CA TYR A 74 -15.93 -4.90 -11.02
C TYR A 74 -17.15 -4.17 -10.47
N GLN A 75 -17.44 -2.99 -11.00
CA GLN A 75 -18.72 -2.30 -10.78
C GLN A 75 -19.68 -2.74 -11.90
N GLY A 76 -20.24 -3.94 -11.79
CA GLY A 76 -21.24 -4.47 -12.72
C GLY A 76 -22.48 -4.94 -11.98
N ILE A 77 -23.60 -5.09 -12.71
CA ILE A 77 -24.96 -5.43 -12.21
C ILE A 77 -25.02 -6.74 -11.41
N THR A 78 -23.94 -7.52 -11.40
CA THR A 78 -23.76 -8.70 -10.54
C THR A 78 -22.38 -8.64 -9.88
N SER A 79 -22.23 -7.76 -8.87
CA SER A 79 -20.98 -7.73 -8.10
C SER A 79 -20.92 -8.98 -7.22
N THR A 80 -20.11 -9.96 -7.61
CA THR A 80 -19.76 -11.13 -6.77
C THR A 80 -18.80 -10.77 -5.65
N GLY A 81 -18.47 -9.47 -5.49
CA GLY A 81 -17.49 -9.00 -4.50
C GLY A 81 -16.05 -9.48 -4.75
N LYS A 82 -15.78 -10.13 -5.88
CA LYS A 82 -14.43 -10.60 -6.21
C LYS A 82 -13.61 -9.51 -6.89
N VAL A 83 -12.41 -9.30 -6.40
CA VAL A 83 -11.39 -8.46 -7.02
C VAL A 83 -10.73 -9.27 -8.14
N HIS A 84 -10.65 -8.70 -9.35
CA HIS A 84 -9.98 -9.33 -10.47
C HIS A 84 -8.60 -8.70 -10.70
N GLU A 85 -7.59 -9.53 -10.91
CA GLU A 85 -6.26 -9.08 -11.33
C GLU A 85 -6.32 -8.60 -12.78
N VAL A 86 -5.98 -7.32 -13.01
CA VAL A 86 -5.78 -6.76 -14.34
C VAL A 86 -4.33 -6.95 -14.79
N LEU A 87 -3.40 -6.89 -13.83
CA LEU A 87 -2.01 -7.25 -13.97
C LEU A 87 -1.70 -8.26 -12.87
N GLY A 88 -1.36 -9.48 -13.27
CA GLY A 88 -1.11 -10.59 -12.35
C GLY A 88 0.38 -10.80 -12.06
N ILE A 89 0.66 -11.63 -11.09
CA ILE A 89 1.99 -12.02 -10.64
C ILE A 89 2.38 -13.31 -11.37
N ASN A 90 3.44 -13.26 -12.17
CA ASN A 90 3.94 -14.38 -12.96
C ASN A 90 5.07 -15.16 -12.28
N GLU A 91 5.67 -14.60 -11.22
CA GLU A 91 6.76 -15.23 -10.48
C GLU A 91 6.29 -16.50 -9.77
N ASP A 92 7.19 -17.47 -9.62
CA ASP A 92 6.97 -18.62 -8.74
C ASP A 92 7.09 -18.15 -7.29
N LEU A 93 6.02 -18.32 -6.53
CA LEU A 93 5.95 -17.89 -5.12
C LEU A 93 6.31 -19.03 -4.15
N THR A 94 6.53 -20.25 -4.61
CA THR A 94 6.79 -21.41 -3.77
C THR A 94 8.01 -21.17 -2.86
N GLY A 95 7.79 -21.22 -1.55
CA GLY A 95 8.85 -21.05 -0.54
C GLY A 95 9.38 -19.62 -0.41
N ARG A 96 8.78 -18.63 -1.07
CA ARG A 96 9.20 -17.23 -1.00
C ARG A 96 8.58 -16.50 0.19
N GLU A 97 9.34 -15.60 0.78
CA GLU A 97 8.81 -14.59 1.69
C GLU A 97 8.18 -13.48 0.85
N ILE A 98 6.89 -13.22 1.06
CA ILE A 98 6.12 -12.23 0.29
C ILE A 98 5.78 -11.06 1.19
N ILE A 99 5.95 -9.84 0.68
CA ILE A 99 5.51 -8.61 1.34
C ILE A 99 4.63 -7.83 0.38
N ILE A 100 3.33 -7.75 0.68
CA ILE A 100 2.39 -6.91 -0.06
C ILE A 100 2.66 -5.45 0.32
N VAL A 101 2.88 -4.59 -0.67
CA VAL A 101 3.12 -3.15 -0.47
C VAL A 101 1.90 -2.38 -0.95
N GLU A 102 1.18 -1.77 0.00
CA GLU A 102 -0.07 -1.05 -0.26
C GLU A 102 0.06 0.42 0.17
N ASP A 103 -0.65 1.29 -0.51
CA ASP A 103 -0.72 2.71 -0.11
C ASP A 103 -1.60 2.91 1.12
N ILE A 104 -2.78 2.29 1.14
CA ILE A 104 -3.72 2.41 2.25
C ILE A 104 -4.54 1.12 2.44
N VAL A 105 -4.61 0.66 3.69
CA VAL A 105 -5.54 -0.37 4.12
C VAL A 105 -6.74 0.30 4.79
N ASP A 106 -7.88 0.24 4.13
CA ASP A 106 -9.14 0.86 4.56
C ASP A 106 -10.03 -0.19 5.26
N THR A 107 -10.89 -0.91 4.54
CA THR A 107 -11.72 -1.98 5.12
C THR A 107 -10.96 -3.29 5.34
N GLY A 108 -9.85 -3.47 4.65
CA GLY A 108 -9.04 -4.70 4.71
C GLY A 108 -9.50 -5.82 3.76
N ARG A 109 -10.65 -5.67 3.10
CA ARG A 109 -11.21 -6.71 2.21
C ARG A 109 -10.27 -7.10 1.08
N THR A 110 -9.65 -6.11 0.43
CA THR A 110 -8.69 -6.35 -0.66
C THR A 110 -7.47 -7.12 -0.16
N MET A 111 -6.92 -6.73 1.00
CA MET A 111 -5.77 -7.41 1.58
C MET A 111 -6.07 -8.85 1.95
N LYS A 112 -7.23 -9.12 2.54
CA LYS A 112 -7.68 -10.48 2.87
C LYS A 112 -7.74 -11.35 1.62
N GLN A 113 -8.39 -10.87 0.56
CA GLN A 113 -8.48 -11.60 -0.70
C GLN A 113 -7.11 -11.86 -1.32
N MET A 114 -6.20 -10.88 -1.26
CA MET A 114 -4.83 -11.05 -1.75
C MET A 114 -4.07 -12.11 -0.96
N ILE A 115 -4.13 -12.07 0.38
CA ILE A 115 -3.46 -13.06 1.23
C ILE A 115 -3.97 -14.46 0.93
N GLU A 116 -5.28 -14.63 0.81
CA GLU A 116 -5.90 -15.91 0.46
C GLU A 116 -5.44 -16.40 -0.92
N SER A 117 -5.45 -15.54 -1.92
CA SER A 117 -5.02 -15.86 -3.28
C SER A 117 -3.53 -16.23 -3.35
N LEU A 118 -2.67 -15.42 -2.73
CA LEU A 118 -1.21 -15.70 -2.69
C LEU A 118 -0.90 -16.96 -1.90
N GLY A 119 -1.64 -17.24 -0.83
CA GLY A 119 -1.49 -18.43 0.00
C GLY A 119 -1.68 -19.73 -0.78
N THR A 120 -2.51 -19.75 -1.81
CA THR A 120 -2.72 -20.93 -2.68
C THR A 120 -1.48 -21.30 -3.52
N ARG A 121 -0.49 -20.39 -3.62
CA ARG A 121 0.74 -20.56 -4.40
C ARG A 121 1.93 -21.01 -3.54
N ASN A 122 1.68 -21.50 -2.33
CA ASN A 122 2.65 -22.08 -1.40
C ASN A 122 3.85 -21.19 -1.05
N PRO A 123 3.67 -19.87 -0.73
CA PRO A 123 4.75 -19.05 -0.23
C PRO A 123 5.22 -19.54 1.15
N ALA A 124 6.42 -19.14 1.59
CA ALA A 124 6.87 -19.37 2.96
C ALA A 124 6.06 -18.53 3.95
N SER A 125 5.78 -17.26 3.59
CA SER A 125 4.92 -16.37 4.36
C SER A 125 4.38 -15.24 3.48
N VAL A 126 3.30 -14.59 3.94
CA VAL A 126 2.74 -13.38 3.32
C VAL A 126 2.55 -12.33 4.41
N HIS A 127 3.19 -11.18 4.23
CA HIS A 127 3.14 -10.04 5.15
C HIS A 127 2.50 -8.84 4.48
N ILE A 128 1.94 -7.93 5.28
CA ILE A 128 1.39 -6.65 4.81
C ILE A 128 2.33 -5.52 5.22
N CYS A 129 2.71 -4.69 4.23
CA CYS A 129 3.39 -3.42 4.41
C CYS A 129 2.52 -2.31 3.81
N THR A 130 2.05 -1.39 4.63
CA THR A 130 1.21 -0.29 4.17
C THR A 130 1.72 1.06 4.64
N LEU A 131 1.55 2.08 3.79
CA LEU A 131 1.85 3.45 4.19
C LEU A 131 0.81 3.94 5.20
N PHE A 132 -0.46 3.71 4.93
CA PHE A 132 -1.56 4.09 5.81
C PHE A 132 -2.45 2.93 6.19
N VAL A 133 -2.93 2.95 7.43
CA VAL A 133 -4.02 2.09 7.91
C VAL A 133 -5.06 2.95 8.60
N LYS A 134 -6.35 2.64 8.38
CA LYS A 134 -7.50 3.24 9.07
C LYS A 134 -8.09 2.21 10.04
N PRO A 135 -7.61 2.15 11.29
CA PRO A 135 -8.00 1.08 12.22
C PRO A 135 -9.52 1.01 12.46
N ASP A 136 -10.17 2.18 12.55
CA ASP A 136 -11.61 2.27 12.82
C ASP A 136 -12.50 1.82 11.64
N LYS A 137 -11.91 1.63 10.46
CA LYS A 137 -12.61 1.15 9.26
C LYS A 137 -12.35 -0.32 8.95
N LEU A 138 -11.42 -0.95 9.62
CA LEU A 138 -11.13 -2.37 9.39
C LEU A 138 -12.37 -3.22 9.68
N GLU A 139 -12.80 -3.96 8.69
CA GLU A 139 -13.90 -4.93 8.77
C GLU A 139 -13.40 -6.36 8.85
N GLU A 140 -12.13 -6.57 8.48
CA GLU A 140 -11.48 -7.87 8.43
C GLU A 140 -10.40 -7.99 9.52
N GLU A 141 -10.27 -9.16 10.12
CA GLU A 141 -9.14 -9.47 10.98
C GLU A 141 -7.87 -9.60 10.12
N LEU A 142 -6.99 -8.60 10.22
CA LEU A 142 -5.71 -8.56 9.53
C LEU A 142 -4.60 -8.28 10.53
N TYR A 143 -3.54 -9.05 10.43
CA TYR A 143 -2.28 -8.72 11.08
C TYR A 143 -1.41 -7.92 10.11
N ILE A 144 -1.21 -6.63 10.42
CA ILE A 144 -0.41 -5.72 9.60
C ILE A 144 0.93 -5.51 10.32
N GLU A 145 1.97 -6.22 9.86
CA GLU A 145 3.28 -6.17 10.49
C GLU A 145 3.99 -4.85 10.30
N TYR A 146 3.78 -4.22 9.15
CA TYR A 146 4.51 -3.04 8.73
C TYR A 146 3.54 -1.94 8.32
N ALA A 147 3.26 -1.02 9.23
CA ALA A 147 2.44 0.16 8.95
C ALA A 147 3.24 1.44 9.28
N ALA A 148 3.32 2.38 8.34
CA ALA A 148 3.99 3.64 8.57
C ALA A 148 3.13 4.59 9.41
N PHE A 149 1.85 4.74 9.06
CA PHE A 149 0.93 5.64 9.73
C PHE A 149 -0.41 4.99 10.03
N SER A 150 -0.94 5.26 11.23
CA SER A 150 -2.33 5.01 11.57
C SER A 150 -3.07 6.35 11.50
N ILE A 151 -4.12 6.42 10.69
CA ILE A 151 -4.87 7.65 10.45
C ILE A 151 -6.37 7.47 10.72
N PRO A 152 -7.08 8.56 11.05
CA PRO A 152 -8.54 8.54 11.16
C PRO A 152 -9.20 8.31 9.78
N ASN A 153 -10.53 8.24 9.77
CA ASN A 153 -11.28 8.03 8.54
C ASN A 153 -11.39 9.29 7.66
N ASP A 154 -10.27 9.98 7.43
CA ASP A 154 -10.22 11.13 6.55
C ASP A 154 -10.03 10.71 5.09
N PHE A 155 -10.51 11.55 4.17
CA PHE A 155 -10.18 11.43 2.76
C PHE A 155 -8.86 12.14 2.49
N ILE A 156 -7.88 11.38 2.02
CA ILE A 156 -6.51 11.88 1.79
C ILE A 156 -6.06 11.70 0.35
N VAL A 157 -5.14 12.54 -0.10
CA VAL A 157 -4.55 12.55 -1.44
C VAL A 157 -3.08 12.96 -1.36
N GLY A 158 -2.31 12.57 -2.34
CA GLY A 158 -0.88 12.83 -2.42
C GLY A 158 -0.02 11.60 -2.23
N TYR A 159 1.24 11.70 -2.55
CA TYR A 159 2.24 10.64 -2.42
C TYR A 159 1.76 9.29 -3.00
N GLY A 160 1.16 9.34 -4.18
CA GLY A 160 0.60 8.16 -4.86
C GLY A 160 -0.92 8.06 -4.80
N LEU A 161 -1.57 8.56 -3.74
CA LEU A 161 -3.02 8.56 -3.61
C LEU A 161 -3.66 9.67 -4.46
N ASP A 162 -4.86 9.42 -4.96
CA ASP A 162 -5.54 10.30 -5.89
C ASP A 162 -6.94 10.76 -5.44
N TYR A 163 -7.38 11.83 -6.06
CA TYR A 163 -8.77 12.21 -6.20
C TYR A 163 -9.08 12.28 -7.70
N ASP A 164 -9.90 11.35 -8.17
CA ASP A 164 -10.30 11.23 -9.58
C ASP A 164 -9.10 11.34 -10.56
N GLN A 165 -8.10 10.48 -10.33
CA GLN A 165 -6.84 10.32 -11.07
C GLN A 165 -5.85 11.49 -10.94
N GLN A 166 -6.13 12.51 -10.12
CA GLN A 166 -5.23 13.65 -9.89
C GLN A 166 -4.70 13.66 -8.45
N GLY A 167 -3.55 14.31 -8.24
CA GLY A 167 -2.94 14.49 -6.93
C GLY A 167 -1.85 13.47 -6.58
N ARG A 168 -1.69 12.37 -7.32
CA ARG A 168 -0.67 11.34 -7.03
C ARG A 168 0.77 11.88 -7.01
N ASN A 169 1.03 12.96 -7.76
CA ASN A 169 2.34 13.58 -7.89
C ASN A 169 2.68 14.58 -6.77
N LEU A 170 1.74 14.86 -5.88
CA LEU A 170 2.02 15.70 -4.71
C LEU A 170 2.98 14.98 -3.77
N LYS A 171 3.92 15.71 -3.17
CA LYS A 171 4.96 15.12 -2.33
C LYS A 171 4.51 14.85 -0.90
N GLU A 172 3.53 15.63 -0.43
CA GLU A 172 2.95 15.55 0.90
C GLU A 172 1.61 14.84 0.86
N ILE A 173 1.06 14.52 2.03
CA ILE A 173 -0.33 14.09 2.18
C ILE A 173 -1.18 15.29 2.54
N TYR A 174 -2.29 15.37 1.86
CA TYR A 174 -3.30 16.41 2.02
C TYR A 174 -4.63 15.76 2.41
N THR A 175 -5.29 16.34 3.39
CA THR A 175 -6.63 15.94 3.83
C THR A 175 -7.66 16.91 3.26
N LEU A 176 -8.83 16.37 2.90
CA LEU A 176 -9.96 17.18 2.41
C LEU A 176 -10.26 18.29 3.41
N ALA A 177 -10.24 19.53 2.93
CA ALA A 177 -10.70 20.68 3.70
C ALA A 177 -12.22 20.80 3.57
N GLU A 178 -12.88 21.17 4.65
CA GLU A 178 -14.32 21.45 4.65
C GLU A 178 -14.67 22.64 3.72
#